data_4db922471d9f4d2729be121d1afddff6
#
_entry.id   4db922471d9f4d2729be121d1afddff6
#
_cell.length_a   1.000
_cell.length_b   1.000
_cell.length_c   1.000
_cell.angle_alpha   90.00
_cell.angle_beta   90.00
_cell.angle_gamma   90.00
#
_symmetry.space_group_name_H-M   'P 1'
#
loop_
_entity.id
_entity.type
_entity.pdbx_description
1 polymer ?
#
loop_
_entity_poly.entity_id
_entity_poly.type
_entity_poly.pdbx_seq_one_letter_code
_entity_poly.pdbx_strand_id
1 'polypeptide(L)'
;MVNVAVLGAGSWGTTLAKVFADAGNRVTLWARRPALAQTIENTRVNPEYLPGIELPPAIEATSDAQYALDDAAIVVFGVPSQ
;
A
#
# COMPACT_ATOMS: atom_id res chain seq x y z
N MET A 1 -6.47 -14.99 6.69
CA MET A 1 -5.54 -14.11 5.95
C MET A 1 -5.90 -14.11 4.48
N VAL A 2 -6.01 -12.94 3.88
CA VAL A 2 -6.27 -12.81 2.45
C VAL A 2 -5.26 -11.84 1.86
N ASN A 3 -5.20 -11.79 0.53
CA ASN A 3 -4.39 -10.83 -0.20
C ASN A 3 -5.23 -9.60 -0.51
N VAL A 4 -4.77 -8.44 -0.10
CA VAL A 4 -5.46 -7.16 -0.29
C VAL A 4 -4.62 -6.27 -1.18
N ALA A 5 -5.24 -5.72 -2.21
CA ALA A 5 -4.61 -4.70 -3.04
C ALA A 5 -5.19 -3.34 -2.68
N VAL A 6 -4.33 -2.40 -2.32
CA VAL A 6 -4.74 -1.01 -2.05
C VAL A 6 -4.20 -0.15 -3.18
N LEU A 7 -5.08 0.42 -3.96
CA LEU A 7 -4.71 1.21 -5.13
C LEU A 7 -4.73 2.68 -4.78
N GLY A 8 -3.55 3.22 -4.56
CA GLY A 8 -3.36 4.61 -4.21
C GLY A 8 -2.63 4.76 -2.89
N ALA A 9 -1.42 5.33 -2.94
CA ALA A 9 -0.54 5.46 -1.79
C ALA A 9 -0.60 6.87 -1.19
N GLY A 10 -1.77 7.49 -1.19
CA GLY A 10 -2.01 8.70 -0.43
C GLY A 10 -2.13 8.38 1.05
N SER A 11 -2.46 9.38 1.87
CA SER A 11 -2.51 9.15 3.31
C SER A 11 -3.62 8.17 3.69
N TRP A 12 -4.77 8.25 3.03
CA TRP A 12 -5.87 7.32 3.31
C TRP A 12 -5.52 5.89 2.89
N GLY A 13 -4.99 5.72 1.67
CA GLY A 13 -4.62 4.39 1.18
C GLY A 13 -3.52 3.76 2.02
N THR A 14 -2.50 4.53 2.38
CA THR A 14 -1.41 4.01 3.19
C THR A 14 -1.91 3.61 4.58
N THR A 15 -2.80 4.41 5.17
CA THR A 15 -3.40 4.07 6.46
C THR A 15 -4.21 2.79 6.39
N LEU A 16 -5.03 2.64 5.34
CA LEU A 16 -5.81 1.42 5.16
C LEU A 16 -4.91 0.20 4.96
N ALA A 17 -3.83 0.36 4.20
CA ALA A 17 -2.88 -0.72 4.01
C ALA A 17 -2.32 -1.19 5.35
N LYS A 18 -1.99 -0.25 6.22
CA LYS A 18 -1.48 -0.59 7.54
C LYS A 18 -2.54 -1.31 8.38
N VAL A 19 -3.77 -0.84 8.33
CA VAL A 19 -4.86 -1.47 9.08
C VAL A 19 -5.06 -2.93 8.65
N PHE A 20 -5.10 -3.17 7.33
CA PHE A 20 -5.26 -4.53 6.83
C PHE A 20 -4.06 -5.42 7.19
N ALA A 21 -2.85 -4.87 7.10
CA ALA A 21 -1.65 -5.64 7.42
C ALA A 21 -1.59 -5.96 8.91
N ASP A 22 -1.95 -5.01 9.77
CA ASP A 22 -1.98 -5.22 11.21
C ASP A 22 -3.03 -6.27 11.60
N ALA A 23 -4.06 -6.42 10.77
CA ALA A 23 -5.08 -7.45 11.00
C ALA A 23 -4.65 -8.83 10.50
N GLY A 24 -3.43 -8.98 10.01
CA GLY A 24 -2.90 -10.28 9.61
C GLY A 24 -3.00 -10.58 8.12
N ASN A 25 -3.29 -9.60 7.29
CA ASN A 25 -3.42 -9.81 5.86
C ASN A 25 -2.15 -9.42 5.13
N ARG A 26 -1.96 -10.00 3.94
CA ARG A 26 -0.94 -9.52 3.01
C ARG A 26 -1.50 -8.36 2.23
N VAL A 27 -0.71 -7.29 2.09
CA VAL A 27 -1.17 -6.09 1.41
C VAL A 27 -0.16 -5.70 0.34
N THR A 28 -0.67 -5.43 -0.86
CA THR A 28 0.12 -4.81 -1.91
C THR A 28 -0.41 -3.39 -2.09
N LEU A 29 0.45 -2.42 -1.83
CA LEU A 29 0.11 -1.00 -1.93
C LEU A 29 0.64 -0.48 -3.26
N TRP A 30 -0.27 -0.04 -4.11
CA TRP A 30 0.10 0.50 -5.41
C TRP A 30 0.27 2.01 -5.34
N ALA A 31 1.46 2.48 -5.70
CA ALA A 31 1.75 3.90 -5.85
C ALA A 31 1.99 4.19 -7.31
N ARG A 32 1.31 5.20 -7.85
CA ARG A 32 1.42 5.52 -9.27
C ARG A 32 2.85 5.90 -9.66
N ARG A 33 3.57 6.58 -8.78
CA ARG A 33 4.94 7.00 -9.06
C ARG A 33 5.93 5.92 -8.63
N PRO A 34 6.76 5.42 -9.56
CA PRO A 34 7.72 4.37 -9.20
C PRO A 34 8.69 4.79 -8.10
N ALA A 35 9.10 6.05 -8.06
CA ALA A 35 10.03 6.52 -7.04
C ALA A 35 9.43 6.41 -5.64
N LEU A 36 8.13 6.75 -5.50
CA LEU A 36 7.47 6.65 -4.21
C LEU A 36 7.31 5.19 -3.79
N ALA A 37 6.92 4.32 -4.73
CA ALA A 37 6.78 2.89 -4.44
C ALA A 37 8.11 2.32 -3.95
N GLN A 38 9.20 2.67 -4.61
CA GLN A 38 10.52 2.17 -4.22
C GLN A 38 10.94 2.69 -2.86
N THR A 39 10.68 3.96 -2.57
CA THR A 39 10.98 4.53 -1.27
C THR A 39 10.23 3.80 -0.15
N ILE A 40 8.94 3.55 -0.36
CA ILE A 40 8.13 2.83 0.62
C ILE A 40 8.69 1.42 0.82
N GLU A 41 9.02 0.74 -0.26
CA GLU A 41 9.52 -0.63 -0.18
C GLU A 41 10.85 -0.69 0.54
N ASN A 42 11.73 0.27 0.29
CA ASN A 42 13.07 0.27 0.85
C ASN A 42 13.12 0.76 2.30
N THR A 43 12.31 1.77 2.63
CA THR A 43 12.39 2.41 3.95
C THR A 43 11.28 1.98 4.89
N ARG A 44 10.26 1.30 4.38
CA ARG A 44 9.06 0.92 5.13
C ARG A 44 8.27 2.13 5.64
N VAL A 45 8.46 3.29 5.01
CA VAL A 45 7.77 4.54 5.38
C VAL A 45 7.28 5.21 4.11
N ASN A 46 6.07 5.76 4.17
CA ASN A 46 5.58 6.65 3.12
C ASN A 46 5.87 8.10 3.55
N PRO A 47 6.96 8.69 3.09
CA PRO A 47 7.40 9.98 3.63
C PRO A 47 6.52 11.16 3.23
N GLU A 48 5.72 11.00 2.19
CA GLU A 48 4.88 12.08 1.70
C GLU A 48 3.52 12.13 2.40
N TYR A 49 2.97 10.98 2.75
CA TYR A 49 1.58 10.91 3.21
C TYR A 49 1.42 10.32 4.60
N LEU A 50 2.43 9.65 5.13
CA LEU A 50 2.36 9.07 6.48
C LEU A 50 3.77 9.06 7.09
N PRO A 51 4.40 10.23 7.21
CA PRO A 51 5.78 10.29 7.70
C PRO A 51 5.88 9.84 9.14
N GLY A 52 7.00 9.20 9.46
CA GLY A 52 7.28 8.77 10.82
C GLY A 52 6.58 7.50 11.25
N ILE A 53 5.76 6.91 10.39
CA ILE A 53 5.06 5.66 10.70
C ILE A 53 5.71 4.53 9.90
N GLU A 54 6.28 3.56 10.60
CA GLU A 54 6.86 2.40 9.94
C GLU A 54 5.77 1.41 9.56
N LEU A 55 5.77 0.98 8.30
CA LEU A 55 4.76 0.07 7.78
C LEU A 55 5.17 -1.37 8.06
N PRO A 56 4.20 -2.25 8.37
CA PRO A 56 4.53 -3.66 8.64
C PRO A 56 5.14 -4.35 7.43
N PRO A 57 5.96 -5.39 7.66
CA PRO A 57 6.59 -6.12 6.56
C PRO A 57 5.59 -6.86 5.66
N ALA A 58 4.35 -7.04 6.10
CA ALA A 58 3.31 -7.64 5.26
C ALA A 58 2.85 -6.72 4.12
N ILE A 59 3.25 -5.44 4.13
CA ILE A 59 2.94 -4.52 3.05
C ILE A 59 4.08 -4.53 2.04
N GLU A 60 3.73 -4.77 0.78
CA GLU A 60 4.63 -4.64 -0.35
C GLU A 60 4.17 -3.46 -1.20
N ALA A 61 5.08 -2.58 -1.58
CA ALA A 61 4.75 -1.43 -2.41
C ALA A 61 5.23 -1.65 -3.84
N THR A 62 4.40 -1.25 -4.79
CA THR A 62 4.71 -1.40 -6.21
C THR A 62 4.07 -0.27 -7.00
N SER A 63 4.65 0.05 -8.15
CA SER A 63 4.02 0.95 -9.12
C SER A 63 3.36 0.18 -10.27
N ASP A 64 3.37 -1.14 -10.22
CA ASP A 64 2.75 -1.99 -11.23
C ASP A 64 1.36 -2.39 -10.73
N ALA A 65 0.33 -1.78 -11.34
CA ALA A 65 -1.05 -2.03 -10.92
C ALA A 65 -1.46 -3.48 -11.16
N GLN A 66 -0.99 -4.08 -12.24
CA GLN A 66 -1.34 -5.46 -12.52
C GLN A 66 -0.76 -6.41 -11.49
N TYR A 67 0.48 -6.17 -11.09
CA TYR A 67 1.09 -6.95 -10.02
C TYR A 67 0.29 -6.80 -8.73
N ALA A 68 -0.16 -5.58 -8.42
CA ALA A 68 -0.94 -5.35 -7.19
C ALA A 68 -2.27 -6.09 -7.22
N LEU A 69 -2.90 -6.20 -8.38
CA LEU A 69 -4.20 -6.84 -8.52
C LEU A 69 -4.12 -8.36 -8.62
N ASP A 70 -2.94 -8.89 -8.95
CA ASP A 70 -2.76 -10.32 -9.15
C ASP A 70 -2.97 -11.02 -7.82
N ASP A 71 -3.80 -12.06 -7.80
CA ASP A 71 -4.14 -12.82 -6.60
C ASP A 71 -4.85 -12.02 -5.50
N ALA A 72 -5.29 -10.79 -5.77
CA ALA A 72 -5.99 -10.01 -4.75
C ALA A 72 -7.40 -10.54 -4.52
N ALA A 73 -7.71 -10.86 -3.27
CA ALA A 73 -9.06 -11.24 -2.89
C ALA A 73 -9.92 -10.01 -2.61
N ILE A 74 -9.29 -8.91 -2.19
CA ILE A 74 -9.97 -7.65 -1.89
C ILE A 74 -9.19 -6.54 -2.58
N VAL A 75 -9.91 -5.63 -3.24
CA VAL A 75 -9.30 -4.46 -3.86
C VAL A 75 -9.91 -3.22 -3.23
N VAL A 76 -9.05 -2.36 -2.71
CA VAL A 76 -9.46 -1.12 -2.04
C VAL A 76 -8.90 0.05 -2.83
N PHE A 77 -9.75 1.02 -3.10
CA PHE A 77 -9.33 2.24 -3.80
C PHE A 77 -9.02 3.30 -2.76
N GLY A 78 -7.72 3.57 -2.59
CA GLY A 78 -7.24 4.54 -1.62
C GLY A 78 -6.99 5.91 -2.21
N VAL A 79 -7.68 6.25 -3.31
CA VAL A 79 -7.50 7.54 -3.96
C VAL A 79 -8.43 8.58 -3.33
N PRO A 80 -7.99 9.82 -3.21
CA PRO A 80 -8.85 10.86 -2.66
C PRO A 80 -10.02 11.11 -3.60
N SER A 81 -11.17 11.37 -3.00
CA SER A 81 -12.31 11.77 -3.80
C SER A 81 -12.17 13.25 -4.16
N GLN A 82 -12.55 13.59 -5.36
CA GLN A 82 -12.44 14.93 -5.88
C GLN A 82 -13.79 15.55 -6.11
#